data_2102ba60930d6b63d715e2e812118137
#
_entry.id   2102ba60930d6b63d715e2e812118137
#
_cell.length_a   1.000
_cell.length_b   1.000
_cell.length_c   1.000
_cell.angle_alpha   90.00
_cell.angle_beta   90.00
_cell.angle_gamma   90.00
#
_symmetry.space_group_name_H-M   'P 1'
#
loop_
_entity.id
_entity.type
_entity.pdbx_description
1 polymer ?
#
loop_
_entity_poly.entity_id
_entity_poly.type
_entity_poly.pdbx_seq_one_letter_code
_entity_poly.pdbx_strand_id
1 'polypeptide(L)'
;MDTQRELVEGLLQFVTLVESERKLLAADLDDQTLSDMRDLVRLARRLFDKPEAAMTQEIRNGIAKIIFGLEAAMDEVRRAMENLSPSALDTLGLVPAIESCLTNAAASSERAFTTRFACLIKEEAIELSETEQLLVYRIVQEAINNILKHSWAQSVELIIMLYGGDLLIRVIDDGRGMTESSNLRRARGLDNMRYRARLIGARLTWLRATGERGTVVELRVPMKNNDEL
;
A
#
# COMPACT_ATOMS: atom_id res chain seq x y z
N MET A 1 -8.73 1.34 34.53
CA MET A 1 -9.14 1.80 33.17
C MET A 1 -8.22 2.90 32.64
N ASP A 2 -7.71 3.80 33.46
CA ASP A 2 -6.80 4.88 33.02
C ASP A 2 -5.47 4.37 32.43
N THR A 3 -4.81 3.44 33.11
CA THR A 3 -3.50 2.91 32.67
C THR A 3 -3.54 2.25 31.27
N GLN A 4 -4.67 1.66 30.88
CA GLN A 4 -4.82 1.02 29.57
C GLN A 4 -5.06 2.06 28.47
N ARG A 5 -5.76 3.16 28.79
CA ARG A 5 -5.92 4.31 27.88
C ARG A 5 -4.60 5.02 27.67
N GLU A 6 -3.87 5.32 28.73
CA GLU A 6 -2.54 5.97 28.66
C GLU A 6 -1.55 5.13 27.82
N LEU A 7 -1.59 3.79 27.96
CA LEU A 7 -0.75 2.91 27.15
C LEU A 7 -1.12 2.99 25.67
N VAL A 8 -2.41 2.98 25.33
CA VAL A 8 -2.88 3.08 23.93
C VAL A 8 -2.51 4.43 23.34
N GLU A 9 -2.69 5.52 24.08
CA GLU A 9 -2.29 6.87 23.64
C GLU A 9 -0.79 6.98 23.40
N GLY A 10 0.04 6.46 24.31
CA GLY A 10 1.49 6.41 24.13
C GLY A 10 1.92 5.59 22.91
N LEU A 11 1.25 4.47 22.65
CA LEU A 11 1.50 3.66 21.47
C LEU A 11 1.07 4.36 20.17
N LEU A 12 -0.04 5.07 20.18
CA LEU A 12 -0.48 5.88 19.03
C LEU A 12 0.51 7.00 18.73
N GLN A 13 1.00 7.71 19.76
CA GLN A 13 2.04 8.73 19.60
C GLN A 13 3.33 8.14 19.01
N PHE A 14 3.76 6.97 19.49
CA PHE A 14 4.92 6.28 18.91
C PHE A 14 4.71 5.91 17.45
N VAL A 15 3.55 5.38 17.08
CA VAL A 15 3.22 5.08 15.68
C VAL A 15 3.26 6.35 14.83
N THR A 16 2.68 7.45 15.31
CA THR A 16 2.71 8.74 14.59
C THR A 16 4.13 9.24 14.39
N LEU A 17 5.00 9.10 15.38
CA LEU A 17 6.43 9.46 15.26
C LEU A 17 7.14 8.63 14.20
N VAL A 18 6.97 7.31 14.22
CA VAL A 18 7.58 6.40 13.22
C VAL A 18 7.08 6.71 11.79
N GLU A 19 5.79 7.01 11.63
CA GLU A 19 5.27 7.39 10.32
C GLU A 19 5.76 8.77 9.88
N SER A 20 5.99 9.71 10.80
CA SER A 20 6.62 11.00 10.50
C SER A 20 8.06 10.83 10.01
N GLU A 21 8.86 9.97 10.65
CA GLU A 21 10.21 9.64 10.17
C GLU A 21 10.18 8.99 8.78
N ARG A 22 9.21 8.12 8.51
CA ARG A 22 9.02 7.53 7.18
C ARG A 22 8.69 8.57 6.12
N LYS A 23 7.86 9.57 6.46
CA LYS A 23 7.56 10.70 5.57
C LYS A 23 8.81 11.50 5.22
N LEU A 24 9.64 11.81 6.20
CA LEU A 24 10.89 12.53 5.99
C LEU A 24 11.85 11.74 5.08
N LEU A 25 12.02 10.43 5.34
CA LEU A 25 12.84 9.57 4.49
C LEU A 25 12.30 9.48 3.06
N ALA A 26 10.99 9.44 2.87
CA ALA A 26 10.39 9.45 1.54
C ALA A 26 10.65 10.77 0.81
N ALA A 27 10.53 11.91 1.52
CA ALA A 27 10.81 13.23 0.95
C ALA A 27 12.28 13.38 0.55
N ASP A 28 13.22 12.93 1.39
CA ASP A 28 14.66 12.95 1.07
C ASP A 28 14.98 12.11 -0.18
N LEU A 29 14.31 10.95 -0.34
CA LEU A 29 14.49 10.11 -1.54
C LEU A 29 13.94 10.79 -2.80
N ASP A 30 12.81 11.52 -2.71
CA ASP A 30 12.21 12.21 -3.86
C ASP A 30 13.08 13.41 -4.29
N ASP A 31 13.44 14.26 -3.35
CA ASP A 31 14.09 15.53 -3.64
C ASP A 31 15.50 15.33 -4.21
N GLN A 32 16.27 14.41 -3.69
CA GLN A 32 17.67 14.24 -4.05
C GLN A 32 17.88 13.05 -5.00
N THR A 33 17.49 11.84 -4.59
CA THR A 33 17.82 10.63 -5.35
C THR A 33 17.09 10.57 -6.70
N LEU A 34 15.77 10.82 -6.72
CA LEU A 34 15.00 10.80 -7.96
C LEU A 34 15.32 11.99 -8.86
N SER A 35 15.69 13.15 -8.29
CA SER A 35 16.12 14.30 -9.08
C SER A 35 17.41 14.02 -9.82
N ASP A 36 18.42 13.48 -9.13
CA ASP A 36 19.71 13.12 -9.72
C ASP A 36 19.55 12.05 -10.81
N MET A 37 18.72 11.03 -10.55
CA MET A 37 18.43 10.00 -11.55
C MET A 37 17.72 10.57 -12.78
N ARG A 38 16.77 11.50 -12.62
CA ARG A 38 16.11 12.21 -13.73
C ARG A 38 17.11 12.99 -14.58
N ASP A 39 18.08 13.63 -13.97
CA ASP A 39 19.12 14.38 -14.68
C ASP A 39 20.06 13.46 -15.46
N LEU A 40 20.43 12.30 -14.89
CA LEU A 40 21.20 11.27 -15.60
C LEU A 40 20.43 10.71 -16.82
N VAL A 41 19.14 10.44 -16.68
CA VAL A 41 18.29 10.01 -17.81
C VAL A 41 18.24 11.09 -18.89
N ARG A 42 18.06 12.36 -18.52
CA ARG A 42 18.08 13.48 -19.47
C ARG A 42 19.43 13.60 -20.22
N LEU A 43 20.54 13.44 -19.50
CA LEU A 43 21.86 13.46 -20.10
C LEU A 43 22.06 12.29 -21.07
N ALA A 44 21.68 11.07 -20.67
CA ALA A 44 21.77 9.88 -21.51
C ALA A 44 20.90 10.01 -22.76
N ARG A 45 19.68 10.56 -22.65
CA ARG A 45 18.80 10.82 -23.81
C ARG A 45 19.42 11.83 -24.77
N ARG A 46 19.97 12.94 -24.27
CA ARG A 46 20.67 13.93 -25.15
C ARG A 46 21.85 13.31 -25.90
N LEU A 47 22.55 12.35 -25.30
CA LEU A 47 23.62 11.62 -25.99
C LEU A 47 23.04 10.65 -27.03
N PHE A 48 21.95 9.97 -26.71
CA PHE A 48 21.28 9.04 -27.61
C PHE A 48 20.72 9.73 -28.88
N ASP A 49 20.20 10.94 -28.75
CA ASP A 49 19.58 11.72 -29.84
C ASP A 49 20.60 12.37 -30.77
N LYS A 50 21.91 12.21 -30.54
CA LYS A 50 22.94 12.68 -31.47
C LYS A 50 22.86 11.90 -32.82
N PRO A 51 23.25 12.58 -33.95
CA PRO A 51 23.25 11.95 -35.27
C PRO A 51 24.04 10.64 -35.31
N GLU A 52 23.59 9.68 -36.11
CA GLU A 52 24.23 8.35 -36.23
C GLU A 52 25.72 8.43 -36.62
N ALA A 53 26.10 9.44 -37.44
CA ALA A 53 27.50 9.68 -37.82
C ALA A 53 28.42 10.00 -36.64
N ALA A 54 27.88 10.36 -35.47
CA ALA A 54 28.64 10.74 -34.28
C ALA A 54 28.85 9.59 -33.29
N MET A 55 28.26 8.41 -33.51
CA MET A 55 28.24 7.34 -32.53
C MET A 55 28.16 5.95 -33.18
N THR A 56 28.94 5.00 -32.69
CA THR A 56 28.80 3.60 -33.15
C THR A 56 27.50 2.97 -32.61
N GLN A 57 26.96 1.98 -33.31
CA GLN A 57 25.74 1.26 -32.88
C GLN A 57 25.93 0.59 -31.51
N GLU A 58 27.15 0.17 -31.20
CA GLU A 58 27.45 -0.41 -29.87
C GLU A 58 27.31 0.59 -28.73
N ILE A 59 27.82 1.84 -28.92
CA ILE A 59 27.65 2.93 -27.96
C ILE A 59 26.17 3.29 -27.80
N ARG A 60 25.43 3.38 -28.90
CA ARG A 60 23.98 3.66 -28.88
C ARG A 60 23.21 2.59 -28.09
N ASN A 61 23.49 1.31 -28.34
CA ASN A 61 22.90 0.21 -27.59
C ASN A 61 23.26 0.25 -26.10
N GLY A 62 24.49 0.65 -25.77
CA GLY A 62 24.94 0.85 -24.39
C GLY A 62 24.15 1.95 -23.68
N ILE A 63 23.98 3.11 -24.31
CA ILE A 63 23.20 4.23 -23.77
C ILE A 63 21.73 3.83 -23.59
N ALA A 64 21.11 3.13 -24.56
CA ALA A 64 19.75 2.63 -24.42
C ALA A 64 19.55 1.71 -23.20
N LYS A 65 20.52 0.82 -22.94
CA LYS A 65 20.51 -0.02 -21.74
C LYS A 65 20.65 0.78 -20.44
N ILE A 66 21.48 1.83 -20.44
CA ILE A 66 21.64 2.72 -19.28
C ILE A 66 20.33 3.47 -18.99
N ILE A 67 19.67 4.03 -20.03
CA ILE A 67 18.38 4.72 -19.88
C ILE A 67 17.36 3.74 -19.28
N PHE A 68 17.20 2.57 -19.87
CA PHE A 68 16.26 1.57 -19.38
C PHE A 68 16.54 1.14 -17.93
N GLY A 69 17.82 0.93 -17.59
CA GLY A 69 18.22 0.58 -16.22
C GLY A 69 17.93 1.66 -15.20
N LEU A 70 18.19 2.93 -15.55
CA LEU A 70 17.89 4.08 -14.69
C LEU A 70 16.39 4.27 -14.50
N GLU A 71 15.60 4.16 -15.57
CA GLU A 71 14.12 4.26 -15.48
C GLU A 71 13.53 3.15 -14.60
N ALA A 72 14.01 1.92 -14.75
CA ALA A 72 13.59 0.82 -13.88
C ALA A 72 13.96 1.04 -12.41
N ALA A 73 15.17 1.56 -12.14
CA ALA A 73 15.59 1.89 -10.78
C ALA A 73 14.77 3.04 -10.18
N MET A 74 14.42 4.06 -10.97
CA MET A 74 13.53 5.15 -10.54
C MET A 74 12.15 4.64 -10.14
N ASP A 75 11.59 3.69 -10.89
CA ASP A 75 10.29 3.10 -10.57
C ASP A 75 10.38 2.24 -9.30
N GLU A 76 11.50 1.59 -9.04
CA GLU A 76 11.74 0.87 -7.78
C GLU A 76 11.83 1.82 -6.57
N VAL A 77 12.56 2.93 -6.71
CA VAL A 77 12.65 3.97 -5.68
C VAL A 77 11.26 4.56 -5.41
N ARG A 78 10.48 4.90 -6.42
CA ARG A 78 9.10 5.41 -6.25
C ARG A 78 8.22 4.42 -5.47
N ARG A 79 8.27 3.13 -5.82
CA ARG A 79 7.55 2.10 -5.08
C ARG A 79 7.99 1.99 -3.62
N ALA A 80 9.29 2.14 -3.36
CA ALA A 80 9.82 2.16 -1.99
C ALA A 80 9.30 3.38 -1.21
N MET A 81 9.24 4.55 -1.83
CA MET A 81 8.69 5.77 -1.24
C MET A 81 7.20 5.66 -0.93
N GLU A 82 6.38 5.13 -1.85
CA GLU A 82 4.96 4.87 -1.60
C GLU A 82 4.74 3.90 -0.43
N ASN A 83 5.65 2.93 -0.26
CA ASN A 83 5.63 2.05 0.90
C ASN A 83 6.05 2.75 2.21
N LEU A 84 6.94 3.73 2.13
CA LEU A 84 7.36 4.54 3.29
C LEU A 84 6.29 5.56 3.67
N SER A 85 5.76 6.31 2.70
CA SER A 85 4.75 7.35 2.93
C SER A 85 3.70 7.31 1.82
N PRO A 86 2.44 6.94 2.11
CA PRO A 86 1.37 6.94 1.13
C PRO A 86 0.89 8.37 0.84
N SER A 87 1.58 9.06 -0.08
CA SER A 87 1.25 10.45 -0.47
C SER A 87 -0.20 10.61 -0.94
N ALA A 88 -0.77 9.57 -1.54
CA ALA A 88 -2.16 9.53 -1.96
C ALA A 88 -3.13 9.67 -0.76
N LEU A 89 -2.78 9.13 0.42
CA LEU A 89 -3.62 9.26 1.61
C LEU A 89 -3.72 10.71 2.08
N ASP A 90 -2.61 11.44 2.08
CA ASP A 90 -2.56 12.84 2.52
C ASP A 90 -3.26 13.80 1.53
N THR A 91 -3.24 13.46 0.23
CA THR A 91 -3.73 14.36 -0.83
C THR A 91 -5.13 14.04 -1.31
N LEU A 92 -5.52 12.78 -1.31
CA LEU A 92 -6.75 12.31 -1.94
C LEU A 92 -7.74 11.67 -0.92
N GLY A 93 -7.29 11.37 0.30
CA GLY A 93 -8.08 10.69 1.32
C GLY A 93 -7.97 9.16 1.27
N LEU A 94 -8.71 8.48 2.15
CA LEU A 94 -8.57 7.04 2.41
C LEU A 94 -9.00 6.17 1.23
N VAL A 95 -10.17 6.44 0.65
CA VAL A 95 -10.76 5.58 -0.39
C VAL A 95 -9.94 5.61 -1.67
N PRO A 96 -9.58 6.79 -2.25
CA PRO A 96 -8.72 6.85 -3.42
C PRO A 96 -7.31 6.30 -3.18
N ALA A 97 -6.77 6.47 -1.96
CA ALA A 97 -5.46 5.90 -1.62
C ALA A 97 -5.48 4.36 -1.64
N ILE A 98 -6.54 3.75 -1.11
CA ILE A 98 -6.73 2.29 -1.15
C ILE A 98 -6.91 1.80 -2.59
N GLU A 99 -7.71 2.48 -3.41
CA GLU A 99 -7.90 2.15 -4.82
C GLU A 99 -6.59 2.23 -5.60
N SER A 100 -5.82 3.30 -5.40
CA SER A 100 -4.50 3.49 -5.99
C SER A 100 -3.53 2.36 -5.56
N CYS A 101 -3.54 1.98 -4.28
CA CYS A 101 -2.73 0.88 -3.76
C CYS A 101 -3.03 -0.45 -4.49
N LEU A 102 -4.32 -0.77 -4.70
CA LEU A 102 -4.74 -1.97 -5.42
C LEU A 102 -4.33 -1.94 -6.90
N THR A 103 -4.52 -0.79 -7.56
CA THR A 103 -4.18 -0.59 -8.97
C THR A 103 -2.68 -0.68 -9.20
N ASN A 104 -1.87 -0.03 -8.36
CA ASN A 104 -0.41 -0.08 -8.42
C ASN A 104 0.12 -1.50 -8.16
N ALA A 105 -0.51 -2.23 -7.25
CA ALA A 105 -0.19 -3.63 -6.98
C ALA A 105 -0.40 -4.51 -8.22
N ALA A 106 -1.51 -4.33 -8.92
CA ALA A 106 -1.79 -5.06 -10.16
C ALA A 106 -0.79 -4.72 -11.27
N ALA A 107 -0.47 -3.43 -11.45
CA ALA A 107 0.46 -2.96 -12.46
C ALA A 107 1.91 -3.43 -12.22
N SER A 108 2.31 -3.58 -10.95
CA SER A 108 3.68 -3.99 -10.56
C SER A 108 3.85 -5.51 -10.39
N SER A 109 2.78 -6.27 -10.51
CA SER A 109 2.82 -7.72 -10.36
C SER A 109 3.45 -8.41 -11.57
N GLU A 110 4.41 -9.30 -11.33
CA GLU A 110 4.95 -10.19 -12.39
C GLU A 110 3.88 -11.14 -12.95
N ARG A 111 2.80 -11.37 -12.20
CA ARG A 111 1.66 -12.19 -12.60
C ARG A 111 0.44 -11.33 -12.78
N ALA A 112 -0.13 -11.34 -13.96
CA ALA A 112 -1.36 -10.64 -14.23
C ALA A 112 -2.50 -11.21 -13.36
N PHE A 113 -3.19 -10.35 -12.64
CA PHE A 113 -4.46 -10.66 -11.99
C PHE A 113 -5.45 -9.53 -12.24
N THR A 114 -6.72 -9.87 -12.22
CA THR A 114 -7.81 -8.89 -12.38
C THR A 114 -8.12 -8.25 -11.04
N THR A 115 -8.41 -6.95 -11.04
CA THR A 115 -8.84 -6.22 -9.84
C THR A 115 -10.28 -5.74 -9.99
N ARG A 116 -11.02 -5.79 -8.91
CA ARG A 116 -12.32 -5.14 -8.76
C ARG A 116 -12.31 -4.29 -7.49
N PHE A 117 -12.69 -3.04 -7.65
CA PHE A 117 -12.85 -2.11 -6.54
C PHE A 117 -14.31 -1.65 -6.46
N ALA A 118 -14.90 -1.70 -5.29
CA ALA A 118 -16.26 -1.25 -5.03
C ALA A 118 -16.29 -0.44 -3.73
N CYS A 119 -16.62 0.84 -3.83
CA CYS A 119 -16.91 1.69 -2.69
C CYS A 119 -18.41 1.99 -2.67
N LEU A 120 -19.09 1.53 -1.63
CA LEU A 120 -20.54 1.64 -1.47
C LEU A 120 -20.96 2.74 -0.49
N ILE A 121 -20.00 3.62 -0.12
CA ILE A 121 -20.21 4.75 0.77
C ILE A 121 -19.57 6.00 0.16
N LYS A 122 -20.04 7.16 0.59
CA LYS A 122 -19.37 8.43 0.31
C LYS A 122 -18.20 8.62 1.26
N GLU A 123 -17.10 9.19 0.79
CA GLU A 123 -15.90 9.39 1.61
C GLU A 123 -16.16 10.31 2.80
N GLU A 124 -17.04 11.30 2.64
CA GLU A 124 -17.45 12.22 3.70
C GLU A 124 -18.15 11.52 4.86
N ALA A 125 -18.63 10.29 4.66
CA ALA A 125 -19.22 9.47 5.72
C ALA A 125 -18.19 8.68 6.54
N ILE A 126 -16.88 8.80 6.21
CA ILE A 126 -15.81 8.12 6.94
C ILE A 126 -15.27 9.05 8.02
N GLU A 127 -15.80 8.92 9.23
CA GLU A 127 -15.41 9.71 10.39
C GLU A 127 -14.23 9.07 11.14
N LEU A 128 -13.05 9.07 10.50
CA LEU A 128 -11.80 8.60 11.07
C LEU A 128 -10.78 9.74 11.16
N SER A 129 -10.04 9.81 12.26
CA SER A 129 -8.88 10.70 12.37
C SER A 129 -7.79 10.31 11.36
N GLU A 130 -6.88 11.22 11.04
CA GLU A 130 -5.74 10.97 10.14
C GLU A 130 -4.94 9.72 10.56
N THR A 131 -4.70 9.55 11.87
CA THR A 131 -3.99 8.38 12.40
C THR A 131 -4.78 7.10 12.18
N GLU A 132 -6.10 7.11 12.40
CA GLU A 132 -6.96 5.94 12.15
C GLU A 132 -6.99 5.61 10.66
N GLN A 133 -7.13 6.59 9.77
CA GLN A 133 -7.08 6.40 8.32
C GLN A 133 -5.74 5.79 7.89
N LEU A 134 -4.63 6.28 8.42
CA LEU A 134 -3.30 5.74 8.15
C LEU A 134 -3.17 4.28 8.59
N LEU A 135 -3.66 3.94 9.78
CA LEU A 135 -3.60 2.56 10.28
C LEU A 135 -4.49 1.62 9.48
N VAL A 136 -5.68 2.07 9.07
CA VAL A 136 -6.57 1.35 8.14
C VAL A 136 -5.87 1.12 6.80
N TYR A 137 -5.30 2.17 6.20
CA TYR A 137 -4.55 2.08 4.96
C TYR A 137 -3.41 1.04 5.06
N ARG A 138 -2.61 1.10 6.14
CA ARG A 138 -1.50 0.17 6.36
C ARG A 138 -1.94 -1.29 6.51
N ILE A 139 -3.11 -1.53 7.09
CA ILE A 139 -3.68 -2.89 7.18
C ILE A 139 -4.08 -3.38 5.78
N VAL A 140 -4.76 -2.55 5.00
CA VAL A 140 -5.17 -2.90 3.63
C VAL A 140 -3.96 -3.10 2.71
N GLN A 141 -2.96 -2.22 2.79
CA GLN A 141 -1.70 -2.33 2.06
C GLN A 141 -0.99 -3.65 2.34
N GLU A 142 -0.91 -4.06 3.61
CA GLU A 142 -0.29 -5.33 4.00
C GLU A 142 -1.13 -6.53 3.50
N ALA A 143 -2.47 -6.43 3.50
CA ALA A 143 -3.33 -7.46 2.94
C ALA A 143 -3.07 -7.65 1.44
N ILE A 144 -3.01 -6.56 0.67
CA ILE A 144 -2.68 -6.57 -0.76
C ILE A 144 -1.27 -7.14 -1.00
N ASN A 145 -0.27 -6.71 -0.22
CA ASN A 145 1.09 -7.24 -0.30
C ASN A 145 1.17 -8.75 -0.02
N ASN A 146 0.36 -9.25 0.91
CA ASN A 146 0.27 -10.68 1.20
C ASN A 146 -0.32 -11.46 0.01
N ILE A 147 -1.28 -10.88 -0.69
CA ILE A 147 -1.84 -11.47 -1.91
C ILE A 147 -0.74 -11.57 -2.98
N LEU A 148 -0.04 -10.47 -3.28
CA LEU A 148 1.04 -10.43 -4.28
C LEU A 148 2.13 -11.47 -4.02
N LYS A 149 2.54 -11.59 -2.76
CA LYS A 149 3.67 -12.47 -2.39
C LYS A 149 3.28 -13.93 -2.23
N HIS A 150 2.03 -14.21 -1.86
CA HIS A 150 1.70 -15.52 -1.29
C HIS A 150 0.45 -16.19 -1.87
N SER A 151 -0.52 -15.47 -2.45
CA SER A 151 -1.83 -16.07 -2.74
C SER A 151 -1.86 -16.87 -4.04
N TRP A 152 -1.12 -16.47 -5.07
CA TRP A 152 -1.25 -16.96 -6.45
C TRP A 152 -2.66 -16.70 -7.02
N ALA A 153 -3.29 -15.63 -6.58
CA ALA A 153 -4.61 -15.24 -7.02
C ALA A 153 -4.63 -14.83 -8.50
N GLN A 154 -5.75 -15.08 -9.15
CA GLN A 154 -6.08 -14.57 -10.49
C GLN A 154 -7.03 -13.38 -10.42
N SER A 155 -7.73 -13.21 -9.30
CA SER A 155 -8.66 -12.12 -9.06
C SER A 155 -8.53 -11.60 -7.62
N VAL A 156 -8.57 -10.29 -7.49
CA VAL A 156 -8.60 -9.59 -6.19
C VAL A 156 -9.75 -8.60 -6.20
N GLU A 157 -10.64 -8.72 -5.23
CA GLU A 157 -11.75 -7.79 -5.03
C GLU A 157 -11.58 -7.03 -3.71
N LEU A 158 -11.78 -5.71 -3.75
CA LEU A 158 -11.76 -4.86 -2.57
C LEU A 158 -13.09 -4.12 -2.46
N ILE A 159 -13.74 -4.25 -1.31
CA ILE A 159 -15.06 -3.67 -1.05
C ILE A 159 -14.97 -2.80 0.20
N ILE A 160 -15.50 -1.58 0.10
CA ILE A 160 -15.64 -0.64 1.22
C ILE A 160 -17.12 -0.31 1.39
N MET A 161 -17.66 -0.50 2.60
CA MET A 161 -19.07 -0.23 2.91
C MET A 161 -19.27 0.11 4.38
N LEU A 162 -20.44 0.64 4.72
CA LEU A 162 -20.92 0.69 6.10
C LEU A 162 -21.74 -0.57 6.39
N TYR A 163 -21.47 -1.17 7.56
CA TYR A 163 -22.22 -2.35 8.02
C TYR A 163 -22.42 -2.28 9.54
N GLY A 164 -23.66 -2.12 9.96
CA GLY A 164 -24.03 -2.04 11.38
C GLY A 164 -23.42 -0.84 12.12
N GLY A 165 -23.18 0.28 11.42
CA GLY A 165 -22.54 1.47 11.98
C GLY A 165 -21.02 1.46 11.92
N ASP A 166 -20.38 0.33 11.54
CA ASP A 166 -18.94 0.20 11.36
C ASP A 166 -18.52 0.42 9.91
N LEU A 167 -17.32 0.95 9.69
CA LEU A 167 -16.66 0.89 8.38
C LEU A 167 -16.14 -0.53 8.16
N LEU A 168 -16.69 -1.20 7.15
CA LEU A 168 -16.30 -2.54 6.75
C LEU A 168 -15.46 -2.48 5.48
N ILE A 169 -14.24 -3.04 5.54
CA ILE A 169 -13.35 -3.20 4.39
C ILE A 169 -13.05 -4.68 4.22
N ARG A 170 -13.28 -5.19 3.00
CA ARG A 170 -12.95 -6.56 2.62
C ARG A 170 -11.94 -6.58 1.49
N VAL A 171 -10.88 -7.34 1.66
CA VAL A 171 -9.93 -7.69 0.60
C VAL A 171 -10.08 -9.18 0.36
N ILE A 172 -10.49 -9.56 -0.84
CA ILE A 172 -10.89 -10.91 -1.22
C ILE A 172 -9.97 -11.37 -2.34
N ASP A 173 -9.33 -12.51 -2.18
CA ASP A 173 -8.54 -13.17 -3.22
C ASP A 173 -9.09 -14.58 -3.51
N ASP A 174 -8.91 -15.05 -4.74
CA ASP A 174 -9.25 -16.41 -5.20
C ASP A 174 -8.07 -17.37 -5.17
N GLY A 175 -6.98 -17.01 -4.49
CA GLY A 175 -5.74 -17.76 -4.46
C GLY A 175 -5.81 -19.06 -3.66
N ARG A 176 -4.64 -19.56 -3.28
CA ARG A 176 -4.52 -20.84 -2.54
C ARG A 176 -5.04 -20.81 -1.11
N GLY A 177 -5.43 -19.64 -0.60
CA GLY A 177 -5.88 -19.47 0.77
C GLY A 177 -4.75 -19.45 1.80
N MET A 178 -5.12 -19.30 3.08
CA MET A 178 -4.18 -19.36 4.20
C MET A 178 -3.95 -20.80 4.61
N THR A 179 -2.68 -21.24 4.60
CA THR A 179 -2.24 -22.52 5.14
C THR A 179 -1.61 -22.33 6.51
N GLU A 180 -1.73 -23.32 7.40
CA GLU A 180 -1.18 -23.27 8.77
C GLU A 180 0.37 -23.18 8.81
N SER A 181 1.06 -23.61 7.75
CA SER A 181 2.52 -23.53 7.63
C SER A 181 2.99 -22.15 7.19
N SER A 182 2.80 -21.13 8.02
CA SER A 182 3.26 -19.77 7.68
C SER A 182 4.72 -19.56 8.06
N ASN A 183 5.55 -19.14 7.08
CA ASN A 183 6.90 -18.65 7.32
C ASN A 183 6.90 -17.50 8.35
N LEU A 184 7.97 -17.40 9.18
CA LEU A 184 8.15 -16.37 10.21
C LEU A 184 7.93 -14.92 9.72
N ARG A 185 8.17 -14.63 8.43
CA ARG A 185 7.91 -13.31 7.83
C ARG A 185 6.42 -13.03 7.63
N ARG A 186 5.63 -14.06 7.28
CA ARG A 186 4.18 -13.96 7.14
C ARG A 186 3.52 -13.76 8.52
N ALA A 187 4.02 -14.45 9.54
CA ALA A 187 3.55 -14.28 10.91
C ALA A 187 3.71 -12.82 11.38
N ARG A 188 4.87 -12.19 11.11
CA ARG A 188 5.11 -10.77 11.47
C ARG A 188 4.14 -9.81 10.77
N GLY A 189 3.85 -10.00 9.49
CA GLY A 189 2.87 -9.17 8.76
C GLY A 189 1.47 -9.25 9.38
N LEU A 190 1.01 -10.47 9.66
CA LEU A 190 -0.29 -10.70 10.30
C LEU A 190 -0.34 -10.11 11.72
N ASP A 191 0.73 -10.24 12.50
CA ASP A 191 0.81 -9.67 13.84
C ASP A 191 0.80 -8.14 13.82
N ASN A 192 1.51 -7.52 12.85
CA ASN A 192 1.46 -6.08 12.64
C ASN A 192 0.06 -5.59 12.26
N MET A 193 -0.65 -6.33 11.39
CA MET A 193 -2.03 -6.00 11.05
C MET A 193 -2.94 -6.08 12.28
N ARG A 194 -2.83 -7.15 13.09
CA ARG A 194 -3.60 -7.30 14.34
C ARG A 194 -3.30 -6.19 15.33
N TYR A 195 -2.02 -5.85 15.48
CA TYR A 195 -1.59 -4.78 16.36
C TYR A 195 -2.20 -3.43 15.96
N ARG A 196 -2.08 -3.05 14.68
CA ARG A 196 -2.68 -1.82 14.15
C ARG A 196 -4.20 -1.79 14.33
N ALA A 197 -4.89 -2.90 14.05
CA ALA A 197 -6.33 -2.98 14.25
C ALA A 197 -6.72 -2.75 15.71
N ARG A 198 -5.99 -3.34 16.66
CA ARG A 198 -6.23 -3.12 18.10
C ARG A 198 -6.05 -1.68 18.54
N LEU A 199 -5.06 -0.95 17.99
CA LEU A 199 -4.81 0.46 18.33
C LEU A 199 -6.00 1.37 18.02
N ILE A 200 -6.77 1.04 16.98
CA ILE A 200 -7.97 1.79 16.56
C ILE A 200 -9.28 1.12 16.99
N GLY A 201 -9.23 0.15 17.87
CA GLY A 201 -10.41 -0.58 18.34
C GLY A 201 -11.09 -1.43 17.24
N ALA A 202 -10.42 -1.63 16.10
CA ALA A 202 -10.96 -2.37 14.98
C ALA A 202 -10.86 -3.89 15.18
N ARG A 203 -11.81 -4.62 14.56
CA ARG A 203 -11.79 -6.08 14.48
C ARG A 203 -11.23 -6.50 13.12
N LEU A 204 -10.21 -7.34 13.15
CA LEU A 204 -9.59 -7.90 11.95
C LEU A 204 -9.75 -9.42 11.96
N THR A 205 -10.31 -9.97 10.88
CA THR A 205 -10.56 -11.40 10.72
C THR A 205 -10.09 -11.88 9.36
N TRP A 206 -9.70 -13.17 9.32
CA TRP A 206 -9.36 -13.88 8.08
C TRP A 206 -10.35 -15.02 7.92
N LEU A 207 -11.05 -15.02 6.79
CA LEU A 207 -12.05 -16.02 6.46
C LEU A 207 -11.63 -16.73 5.16
N ARG A 208 -12.13 -17.93 4.94
CA ARG A 208 -12.06 -18.56 3.61
C ARG A 208 -13.02 -17.85 2.67
N ALA A 209 -12.59 -17.61 1.43
CA ALA A 209 -13.50 -17.12 0.40
C ALA A 209 -14.55 -18.20 0.06
N THR A 210 -15.71 -17.78 -0.42
CA THR A 210 -16.76 -18.68 -0.88
C THR A 210 -16.27 -19.49 -2.08
N GLY A 211 -16.07 -20.82 -1.93
CA GLY A 211 -15.63 -21.70 -3.01
C GLY A 211 -14.34 -22.48 -2.76
N GLU A 212 -14.05 -22.91 -1.55
CA GLU A 212 -12.92 -23.78 -1.14
C GLU A 212 -11.51 -23.17 -1.25
N ARG A 213 -11.29 -22.14 -2.07
CA ARG A 213 -9.98 -21.49 -2.27
C ARG A 213 -10.09 -19.99 -2.03
N GLY A 214 -8.95 -19.37 -1.70
CA GLY A 214 -8.85 -17.93 -1.47
C GLY A 214 -8.99 -17.51 -0.02
N THR A 215 -8.75 -16.23 0.21
CA THR A 215 -8.83 -15.59 1.54
C THR A 215 -9.68 -14.34 1.46
N VAL A 216 -10.45 -14.08 2.53
CA VAL A 216 -11.08 -12.80 2.81
C VAL A 216 -10.40 -12.21 4.03
N VAL A 217 -9.77 -11.06 3.87
CA VAL A 217 -9.36 -10.21 4.98
C VAL A 217 -10.48 -9.22 5.24
N GLU A 218 -11.13 -9.33 6.40
CA GLU A 218 -12.21 -8.44 6.80
C GLU A 218 -11.74 -7.56 7.95
N LEU A 219 -11.80 -6.24 7.74
CA LEU A 219 -11.52 -5.21 8.73
C LEU A 219 -12.80 -4.45 9.04
N ARG A 220 -13.20 -4.42 10.32
CA ARG A 220 -14.31 -3.63 10.83
C ARG A 220 -13.80 -2.56 11.77
N VAL A 221 -14.00 -1.32 11.41
CA VAL A 221 -13.56 -0.15 12.18
C VAL A 221 -14.79 0.51 12.78
N PRO A 222 -14.89 0.61 14.12
CA PRO A 222 -15.99 1.33 14.76
C PRO A 222 -15.99 2.80 14.30
N MET A 223 -17.11 3.27 13.82
CA MET A 223 -17.30 4.69 13.53
C MET A 223 -17.79 5.39 14.81
N LYS A 224 -17.32 6.60 15.06
CA LYS A 224 -17.85 7.40 16.16
C LYS A 224 -19.29 7.78 15.81
N ASN A 225 -20.26 7.21 16.51
CA ASN A 225 -21.64 7.68 16.39
C ASN A 225 -21.71 9.11 16.91
N ASN A 226 -22.10 10.04 16.06
CA ASN A 226 -22.46 11.42 16.43
C ASN A 226 -23.82 11.49 17.19
N ASP A 227 -24.27 10.42 17.82
CA ASP A 227 -25.55 10.35 18.55
C ASP A 227 -25.45 10.83 20.01
N GLU A 228 -24.38 11.57 20.38
CA GLU A 228 -24.30 12.30 21.65
C GLU A 228 -24.20 13.81 21.40
N LEU A 229 -25.29 14.41 20.91
CA LEU A 229 -25.61 15.84 21.07
C LEU A 229 -27.06 16.01 21.51
#